data_94810cc425d03ce1d6cfe28b54425208
#
_entry.id   94810cc425d03ce1d6cfe28b54425208
#
_cell.length_a   1.000
_cell.length_b   1.000
_cell.length_c   1.000
_cell.angle_alpha   90.00
_cell.angle_beta   90.00
_cell.angle_gamma   90.00
#
_symmetry.space_group_name_H-M   'P 1'
#
loop_
_entity.id
_entity.type
_entity.pdbx_description
1 polymer ?
#
loop_
_entity_poly.entity_id
_entity_poly.type
_entity_poly.pdbx_seq_one_letter_code
_entity_poly.pdbx_strand_id
1 'polypeptide(L)'
;MDAAPDNLYFSVMAMTHRKRQQNRESEGREAIPAFFLYGEPLRPPDERLIHIETIAARSSLHNWKIRPHRHRDLTQVLLIQAGRLTVTLDAQSNSLRAPAIIVVPPGTVHSFTFQPGTVGLVISFAPAVVAELAGPPRGFTGLLERPAALPLARRSLQSTDLVALSDMLLREFGRSAPGRPEALRGLLNALLANLLRLACQPAATSDGADAPQRELVARFRRLIEARYRTHTGIDVYAQSLGVSESKLRRVCLRVTGQAPLEMLHLRLLVEAERQLRYTTMSIAQIAYHLGFEDPAYFSRFFARHTQLAPRLFRSRDGAA
;
A
#
# COMPACT_ATOMS: atom_id res chain seq x y z
N MET A 1 -9.51 6.51 45.59
CA MET A 1 -10.21 5.56 44.70
C MET A 1 -9.91 5.98 43.28
N ASP A 2 -8.77 5.53 42.82
CA ASP A 2 -8.20 5.91 41.52
C ASP A 2 -8.62 4.90 40.49
N ALA A 3 -9.33 5.35 39.46
CA ALA A 3 -9.56 4.58 38.25
C ALA A 3 -8.49 4.97 37.21
N ALA A 4 -7.60 4.05 36.94
CA ALA A 4 -6.61 4.18 35.87
C ALA A 4 -7.30 4.13 34.51
N PRO A 5 -6.84 4.90 33.50
CA PRO A 5 -7.40 4.86 32.16
C PRO A 5 -6.93 3.59 31.42
N ASP A 6 -7.89 2.92 30.83
CA ASP A 6 -7.71 1.73 29.99
C ASP A 6 -6.76 1.97 28.83
N ASN A 7 -5.60 1.37 28.94
CA ASN A 7 -4.55 1.36 27.92
C ASN A 7 -4.75 0.13 27.00
N LEU A 8 -5.82 0.16 26.20
CA LEU A 8 -6.29 -0.96 25.36
C LEU A 8 -5.45 -1.24 24.11
N TYR A 9 -4.33 -0.54 23.91
CA TYR A 9 -3.49 -0.69 22.71
C TYR A 9 -2.17 -1.44 22.92
N PHE A 10 -1.81 -1.80 24.14
CA PHE A 10 -0.53 -2.49 24.41
C PHE A 10 -0.64 -3.97 24.81
N SER A 11 -1.85 -4.52 24.96
CA SER A 11 -2.02 -5.84 25.58
C SER A 11 -2.23 -7.04 24.64
N VAL A 12 -2.12 -6.93 23.32
CA VAL A 12 -2.33 -8.07 22.41
C VAL A 12 -1.04 -8.65 21.82
N MET A 13 0.15 -8.15 22.20
CA MET A 13 1.41 -8.61 21.61
C MET A 13 2.14 -9.76 22.35
N ALA A 14 1.57 -10.32 23.43
CA ALA A 14 2.32 -11.26 24.25
C ALA A 14 1.96 -12.76 24.12
N MET A 15 0.97 -13.15 23.33
CA MET A 15 0.50 -14.55 23.33
C MET A 15 0.23 -15.18 21.96
N THR A 16 1.17 -15.21 21.02
CA THR A 16 1.09 -16.18 19.89
C THR A 16 2.44 -16.56 19.28
N HIS A 17 3.50 -16.69 20.05
CA HIS A 17 4.81 -17.07 19.52
C HIS A 17 5.16 -18.57 19.63
N ARG A 18 4.20 -19.48 19.82
CA ARG A 18 4.51 -20.93 19.90
C ARG A 18 3.57 -21.83 19.12
N LYS A 19 3.46 -21.67 17.80
CA LYS A 19 3.02 -22.75 16.90
C LYS A 19 3.09 -22.31 15.44
N ARG A 20 4.22 -22.53 14.79
CA ARG A 20 4.36 -22.80 13.34
C ARG A 20 5.82 -22.80 12.90
N GLN A 21 6.59 -23.71 13.50
CA GLN A 21 7.77 -24.26 12.84
C GLN A 21 7.43 -25.74 12.53
N GLN A 22 6.81 -25.98 11.40
CA GLN A 22 6.78 -27.28 10.72
C GLN A 22 5.90 -27.11 9.47
N ASN A 23 6.53 -26.79 8.37
CA ASN A 23 6.32 -27.36 7.05
C ASN A 23 7.37 -26.73 6.12
N ARG A 24 8.47 -27.41 6.01
CA ARG A 24 9.46 -27.25 4.96
C ARG A 24 9.18 -28.27 3.87
N GLU A 25 9.49 -27.82 2.65
CA GLU A 25 9.69 -28.60 1.43
C GLU A 25 8.47 -28.74 0.51
N SER A 26 8.30 -27.72 -0.30
CA SER A 26 7.97 -27.86 -1.72
C SER A 26 8.49 -26.61 -2.43
N GLU A 27 9.44 -26.78 -3.33
CA GLU A 27 9.96 -25.76 -4.24
C GLU A 27 8.85 -25.26 -5.18
N GLY A 28 8.15 -24.21 -4.75
CA GLY A 28 7.24 -23.42 -5.55
C GLY A 28 7.45 -21.96 -5.14
N ARG A 29 7.55 -21.04 -6.09
CA ARG A 29 7.66 -19.59 -5.85
C ARG A 29 6.77 -19.21 -4.68
N GLU A 30 7.37 -18.89 -3.55
CA GLU A 30 6.68 -18.54 -2.31
C GLU A 30 5.75 -17.35 -2.61
N ALA A 31 4.44 -17.55 -2.40
CA ALA A 31 3.47 -16.49 -2.67
C ALA A 31 3.77 -15.29 -1.78
N ILE A 32 3.93 -14.11 -2.38
CA ILE A 32 4.25 -12.88 -1.66
C ILE A 32 3.10 -12.57 -0.69
N PRO A 33 3.35 -12.54 0.63
CA PRO A 33 2.31 -12.36 1.62
C PRO A 33 1.69 -10.95 1.51
N ALA A 34 0.39 -10.87 1.81
CA ALA A 34 -0.32 -9.61 1.95
C ALA A 34 -0.65 -9.39 3.44
N PHE A 35 -0.34 -8.20 3.94
CA PHE A 35 -0.59 -7.81 5.32
C PHE A 35 -1.49 -6.56 5.38
N PHE A 36 -2.15 -6.35 6.50
CA PHE A 36 -2.73 -5.05 6.86
C PHE A 36 -1.60 -4.06 7.17
N LEU A 37 -0.92 -4.22 8.29
CA LEU A 37 0.41 -3.67 8.56
C LEU A 37 1.39 -4.84 8.62
N TYR A 38 2.66 -4.60 8.36
CA TYR A 38 3.63 -5.70 8.26
C TYR A 38 3.60 -6.62 9.50
N GLY A 39 3.42 -7.92 9.26
CA GLY A 39 3.28 -8.93 10.31
C GLY A 39 1.87 -9.00 10.93
N GLU A 40 0.94 -8.14 10.54
CA GLU A 40 -0.44 -8.18 11.01
C GLU A 40 -1.36 -8.87 9.99
N PRO A 41 -2.30 -9.70 10.45
CA PRO A 41 -3.27 -10.32 9.55
C PRO A 41 -4.09 -9.23 8.84
N LEU A 42 -4.59 -9.56 7.66
CA LEU A 42 -5.49 -8.68 6.94
C LEU A 42 -6.70 -8.37 7.82
N ARG A 43 -6.98 -7.08 7.98
CA ARG A 43 -8.16 -6.55 8.65
C ARG A 43 -9.11 -5.95 7.62
N PRO A 44 -10.38 -5.70 7.99
CA PRO A 44 -11.28 -4.89 7.20
C PRO A 44 -10.62 -3.57 6.83
N PRO A 45 -10.70 -3.09 5.56
CA PRO A 45 -10.23 -1.77 5.21
C PRO A 45 -11.04 -0.73 5.99
N ASP A 46 -10.36 0.10 6.74
CA ASP A 46 -10.92 1.32 7.32
C ASP A 46 -10.62 2.46 6.33
N GLU A 47 -11.66 2.97 5.67
CA GLU A 47 -11.54 4.04 4.67
C GLU A 47 -10.99 5.35 5.28
N ARG A 48 -11.04 5.50 6.60
CA ARG A 48 -10.53 6.66 7.35
C ARG A 48 -9.21 6.39 8.03
N LEU A 49 -8.61 5.23 7.80
CA LEU A 49 -7.38 4.83 8.45
C LEU A 49 -6.25 5.79 8.15
N ILE A 50 -5.67 6.33 9.21
CA ILE A 50 -4.34 6.94 9.24
C ILE A 50 -3.59 6.25 10.39
N HIS A 51 -2.49 5.57 10.07
CA HIS A 51 -1.62 4.93 11.05
C HIS A 51 -0.21 5.48 10.91
N ILE A 52 0.43 5.79 12.03
CA ILE A 52 1.77 6.38 12.07
C ILE A 52 2.60 5.61 13.10
N GLU A 53 3.75 5.12 12.67
CA GLU A 53 4.70 4.45 13.55
C GLU A 53 6.14 4.85 13.21
N THR A 54 7.05 4.71 14.17
CA THR A 54 8.47 4.90 13.88
C THR A 54 9.03 3.67 13.17
N ILE A 55 10.02 3.88 12.30
CA ILE A 55 10.73 2.77 11.65
C ILE A 55 11.27 1.80 12.70
N ALA A 56 11.83 2.31 13.80
CA ALA A 56 12.37 1.49 14.86
C ALA A 56 11.32 0.62 15.55
N ALA A 57 10.11 1.14 15.79
CA ALA A 57 9.03 0.40 16.47
C ALA A 57 8.69 -0.93 15.77
N ARG A 58 8.69 -0.94 14.44
CA ARG A 58 8.38 -2.13 13.65
C ARG A 58 9.64 -2.91 13.26
N SER A 59 10.63 -2.25 12.68
CA SER A 59 11.77 -2.94 12.07
C SER A 59 12.73 -3.57 13.07
N SER A 60 12.85 -3.03 14.29
CA SER A 60 13.69 -3.64 15.34
C SER A 60 13.21 -5.04 15.73
N LEU A 61 11.91 -5.29 15.71
CA LEU A 61 11.29 -6.60 15.99
C LEU A 61 11.65 -7.65 14.92
N HIS A 62 12.11 -7.21 13.75
CA HIS A 62 12.43 -8.04 12.60
C HIS A 62 13.92 -7.92 12.20
N ASN A 63 14.80 -7.63 13.17
CA ASN A 63 16.24 -7.44 12.93
C ASN A 63 16.54 -6.42 11.82
N TRP A 64 15.75 -5.33 11.77
CA TRP A 64 15.87 -4.25 10.79
C TRP A 64 15.63 -4.69 9.33
N LYS A 65 15.03 -5.88 9.13
CA LYS A 65 14.71 -6.44 7.83
C LYS A 65 13.23 -6.72 7.72
N ILE A 66 12.57 -6.02 6.81
CA ILE A 66 11.17 -6.22 6.43
C ILE A 66 11.18 -7.01 5.12
N ARG A 67 10.71 -8.26 5.17
CA ARG A 67 10.69 -9.17 4.01
C ARG A 67 9.73 -8.70 2.93
N PRO A 68 9.87 -9.18 1.68
CA PRO A 68 8.94 -8.86 0.60
C PRO A 68 7.48 -9.15 0.99
N HIS A 69 6.64 -8.13 0.87
CA HIS A 69 5.22 -8.18 1.15
C HIS A 69 4.48 -7.08 0.39
N ARG A 70 3.16 -7.03 0.53
CA ARG A 70 2.32 -5.98 -0.04
C ARG A 70 1.18 -5.62 0.90
N HIS A 71 0.70 -4.39 0.81
CA HIS A 71 -0.57 -3.95 1.40
C HIS A 71 -1.61 -3.83 0.28
N ARG A 72 -2.82 -4.33 0.52
CA ARG A 72 -3.87 -4.32 -0.50
C ARG A 72 -4.50 -2.92 -0.63
N ASP A 73 -4.83 -2.33 0.51
CA ASP A 73 -5.70 -1.16 0.63
C ASP A 73 -5.02 0.03 1.31
N LEU A 74 -3.70 0.02 1.43
CA LEU A 74 -2.96 1.09 2.08
C LEU A 74 -1.91 1.67 1.14
N THR A 75 -1.85 2.99 1.12
CA THR A 75 -0.68 3.74 0.67
C THR A 75 0.24 3.94 1.87
N GLN A 76 1.53 3.73 1.67
CA GLN A 76 2.53 4.06 2.68
C GLN A 76 3.46 5.16 2.17
N VAL A 77 3.79 6.09 3.07
CA VAL A 77 4.85 7.06 2.88
C VAL A 77 5.85 6.89 4.01
N LEU A 78 7.09 6.57 3.64
CA LEU A 78 8.19 6.51 4.61
C LEU A 78 9.00 7.79 4.51
N LEU A 79 9.25 8.41 5.64
CA LEU A 79 10.12 9.58 5.79
C LEU A 79 11.36 9.14 6.55
N ILE A 80 12.51 9.11 5.88
CA ILE A 80 13.78 8.71 6.47
C ILE A 80 14.53 9.97 6.88
N GLN A 81 14.67 10.19 8.18
CA GLN A 81 15.29 11.39 8.76
C GLN A 81 16.80 11.22 8.97
N ALA A 82 17.22 10.03 9.42
CA ALA A 82 18.64 9.69 9.63
C ALA A 82 18.89 8.20 9.33
N GLY A 83 20.11 7.87 8.93
CA GLY A 83 20.54 6.50 8.64
C GLY A 83 20.58 6.17 7.16
N ARG A 84 20.54 4.88 6.86
CA ARG A 84 20.60 4.30 5.51
C ARG A 84 19.66 3.10 5.41
N LEU A 85 19.19 2.84 4.21
CA LEU A 85 18.41 1.65 3.92
C LEU A 85 18.59 1.21 2.47
N THR A 86 18.31 -0.06 2.25
CA THR A 86 18.00 -0.60 0.93
C THR A 86 16.51 -0.86 0.87
N VAL A 87 15.84 -0.33 -0.12
CA VAL A 87 14.42 -0.56 -0.41
C VAL A 87 14.28 -1.27 -1.74
N THR A 88 13.46 -2.30 -1.78
CA THR A 88 13.02 -2.90 -3.04
C THR A 88 11.55 -2.57 -3.23
N LEU A 89 11.22 -1.96 -4.36
CA LEU A 89 9.88 -1.62 -4.80
C LEU A 89 9.60 -2.38 -6.10
N ASP A 90 8.68 -3.31 -6.07
CA ASP A 90 8.48 -4.29 -7.13
C ASP A 90 9.82 -5.01 -7.45
N ALA A 91 10.32 -4.93 -8.68
CA ALA A 91 11.59 -5.55 -9.07
C ALA A 91 12.82 -4.61 -8.93
N GLN A 92 12.64 -3.41 -8.37
CA GLN A 92 13.71 -2.42 -8.31
C GLN A 92 14.25 -2.24 -6.90
N SER A 93 15.55 -2.39 -6.74
CA SER A 93 16.26 -2.16 -5.49
C SER A 93 17.02 -0.84 -5.54
N ASN A 94 16.85 -0.02 -4.51
CA ASN A 94 17.50 1.27 -4.36
C ASN A 94 18.16 1.36 -2.99
N SER A 95 19.41 1.77 -2.96
CA SER A 95 20.09 2.13 -1.70
C SER A 95 19.97 3.62 -1.47
N LEU A 96 19.41 3.99 -0.33
CA LEU A 96 19.13 5.37 0.04
C LEU A 96 19.88 5.76 1.32
N ARG A 97 20.25 7.02 1.38
CA ARG A 97 20.76 7.69 2.57
C ARG A 97 19.83 8.84 2.94
N ALA A 98 19.56 8.99 4.23
CA ALA A 98 18.75 10.07 4.75
C ALA A 98 19.33 11.48 4.43
N PRO A 99 18.48 12.47 4.24
CA PRO A 99 17.04 12.40 4.23
C PRO A 99 16.50 11.80 2.93
N ALA A 100 15.42 11.02 3.03
CA ALA A 100 14.79 10.39 1.87
C ALA A 100 13.31 10.15 2.10
N ILE A 101 12.55 10.03 1.00
CA ILE A 101 11.14 9.67 1.01
C ILE A 101 10.92 8.44 0.16
N ILE A 102 10.05 7.56 0.63
CA ILE A 102 9.60 6.41 -0.13
C ILE A 102 8.09 6.42 -0.17
N VAL A 103 7.52 6.26 -1.37
CA VAL A 103 6.08 6.13 -1.60
C VAL A 103 5.79 4.71 -2.06
N VAL A 104 4.89 4.05 -1.37
CA VAL A 104 4.47 2.68 -1.65
C VAL A 104 2.96 2.67 -1.88
N PRO A 105 2.51 2.66 -3.13
CA PRO A 105 1.09 2.53 -3.48
C PRO A 105 0.51 1.18 -3.07
N PRO A 106 -0.83 1.06 -2.96
CA PRO A 106 -1.50 -0.22 -2.76
C PRO A 106 -1.08 -1.26 -3.80
N GLY A 107 -0.93 -2.51 -3.37
CA GLY A 107 -0.57 -3.63 -4.23
C GLY A 107 0.90 -3.70 -4.66
N THR A 108 1.71 -2.69 -4.34
CA THR A 108 3.16 -2.70 -4.63
C THR A 108 3.86 -3.72 -3.74
N VAL A 109 4.63 -4.62 -4.34
CA VAL A 109 5.51 -5.52 -3.59
C VAL A 109 6.72 -4.74 -3.11
N HIS A 110 6.97 -4.79 -1.81
CA HIS A 110 8.09 -4.03 -1.24
C HIS A 110 8.77 -4.75 -0.09
N SER A 111 10.03 -4.39 0.11
CA SER A 111 10.86 -4.87 1.22
C SER A 111 11.85 -3.79 1.63
N PHE A 112 12.28 -3.84 2.89
CA PHE A 112 13.24 -2.90 3.43
C PHE A 112 14.33 -3.62 4.20
N THR A 113 15.57 -3.15 4.04
CA THR A 113 16.68 -3.48 4.92
C THR A 113 17.22 -2.16 5.45
N PHE A 114 16.93 -1.87 6.71
CA PHE A 114 17.39 -0.67 7.39
C PHE A 114 18.73 -0.93 8.06
N GLN A 115 19.60 0.08 8.08
CA GLN A 115 20.73 0.08 9.00
C GLN A 115 20.19 0.20 10.43
N PRO A 116 20.68 -0.59 11.42
CA PRO A 116 20.30 -0.40 12.82
C PRO A 116 20.45 1.05 13.25
N GLY A 117 19.46 1.58 13.97
CA GLY A 117 19.41 2.98 14.37
C GLY A 117 18.91 3.96 13.31
N THR A 118 18.39 3.48 12.17
CA THR A 118 17.70 4.34 11.20
C THR A 118 16.49 5.03 11.86
N VAL A 119 16.43 6.35 11.73
CA VAL A 119 15.35 7.20 12.27
C VAL A 119 14.43 7.63 11.16
N GLY A 120 13.14 7.50 11.40
CA GLY A 120 12.11 7.93 10.46
C GLY A 120 10.72 7.40 10.84
N LEU A 121 9.75 7.73 10.03
CA LEU A 121 8.34 7.36 10.21
C LEU A 121 7.83 6.55 9.02
N VAL A 122 6.90 5.69 9.32
CA VAL A 122 6.01 5.03 8.35
C VAL A 122 4.61 5.60 8.58
N ILE A 123 4.04 6.23 7.57
CA ILE A 123 2.69 6.77 7.56
C ILE A 123 1.89 5.91 6.59
N SER A 124 0.92 5.16 7.11
CA SER A 124 0.03 4.30 6.33
C SER A 124 -1.37 4.89 6.35
N PHE A 125 -2.00 5.03 5.20
CA PHE A 125 -3.34 5.57 5.11
C PHE A 125 -4.14 4.93 3.98
N ALA A 126 -5.46 4.91 4.15
CA ALA A 126 -6.37 4.43 3.12
C ALA A 126 -6.43 5.42 1.94
N PRO A 127 -6.49 4.96 0.69
CA PRO A 127 -6.62 5.83 -0.48
C PRO A 127 -7.82 6.79 -0.41
N ALA A 128 -8.91 6.40 0.25
CA ALA A 128 -10.08 7.24 0.44
C ALA A 128 -9.78 8.51 1.24
N VAL A 129 -8.84 8.46 2.20
CA VAL A 129 -8.39 9.64 2.94
C VAL A 129 -7.83 10.71 2.00
N VAL A 130 -7.08 10.30 0.98
CA VAL A 130 -6.53 11.23 -0.02
C VAL A 130 -7.63 11.81 -0.90
N ALA A 131 -8.61 10.99 -1.28
CA ALA A 131 -9.75 11.45 -2.09
C ALA A 131 -10.58 12.51 -1.33
N GLU A 132 -10.76 12.36 -0.02
CA GLU A 132 -11.44 13.35 0.82
C GLU A 132 -10.63 14.67 0.96
N LEU A 133 -9.30 14.57 1.07
CA LEU A 133 -8.43 15.72 1.31
C LEU A 133 -8.18 16.56 0.06
N ALA A 134 -8.10 15.93 -1.09
CA ALA A 134 -7.54 16.57 -2.29
C ALA A 134 -8.54 17.31 -3.17
N GLY A 135 -9.86 17.18 -2.94
CA GLY A 135 -10.84 17.61 -3.94
C GLY A 135 -10.63 16.88 -5.28
N PRO A 136 -11.13 17.35 -6.43
CA PRO A 136 -10.87 16.69 -7.70
C PRO A 136 -9.36 16.75 -8.03
N PRO A 137 -8.68 15.60 -8.08
CA PRO A 137 -7.23 15.53 -7.91
C PRO A 137 -6.53 15.66 -9.25
N ARG A 138 -5.92 16.79 -9.52
CA ARG A 138 -5.06 16.92 -10.70
C ARG A 138 -3.57 16.67 -10.44
N GLY A 139 -3.16 16.42 -9.19
CA GLY A 139 -1.74 16.26 -8.84
C GLY A 139 -1.40 15.10 -7.92
N PHE A 140 -2.18 14.89 -6.85
CA PHE A 140 -1.83 13.88 -5.82
C PHE A 140 -1.96 12.44 -6.29
N THR A 141 -2.96 12.13 -7.12
CA THR A 141 -3.19 10.77 -7.62
C THR A 141 -1.97 10.22 -8.36
N GLY A 142 -1.39 11.00 -9.26
CA GLY A 142 -0.22 10.55 -10.02
C GLY A 142 1.02 10.26 -9.17
N LEU A 143 1.20 10.98 -8.06
CA LEU A 143 2.30 10.79 -7.14
C LEU A 143 2.14 9.52 -6.30
N LEU A 144 0.93 9.28 -5.79
CA LEU A 144 0.64 8.16 -4.91
C LEU A 144 0.30 6.85 -5.64
N GLU A 145 0.17 6.91 -6.96
CA GLU A 145 -0.05 5.75 -7.83
C GLU A 145 1.24 5.05 -8.26
N ARG A 146 2.40 5.68 -8.04
CA ARG A 146 3.70 5.16 -8.48
C ARG A 146 4.60 4.89 -7.29
N PRO A 147 5.19 3.69 -7.19
CA PRO A 147 6.23 3.48 -6.21
C PRO A 147 7.41 4.41 -6.50
N ALA A 148 7.90 5.07 -5.48
CA ALA A 148 9.01 6.01 -5.59
C ALA A 148 9.96 5.91 -4.41
N ALA A 149 11.24 6.08 -4.67
CA ALA A 149 12.30 6.13 -3.68
C ALA A 149 13.19 7.34 -4.00
N LEU A 150 12.97 8.45 -3.27
CA LEU A 150 13.50 9.76 -3.59
C LEU A 150 14.50 10.22 -2.52
N PRO A 151 15.79 10.38 -2.85
CA PRO A 151 16.72 11.07 -1.97
C PRO A 151 16.34 12.56 -1.92
N LEU A 152 16.46 13.16 -0.75
CA LEU A 152 16.25 14.58 -0.56
C LEU A 152 17.58 15.31 -0.40
N ALA A 153 17.63 16.54 -0.90
CA ALA A 153 18.78 17.41 -0.65
C ALA A 153 18.87 17.72 0.86
N ARG A 154 20.03 17.51 1.43
CA ARG A 154 20.28 17.86 2.83
C ARG A 154 20.16 19.37 3.01
N ARG A 155 19.52 19.78 4.12
CA ARG A 155 19.32 21.19 4.49
C ARG A 155 18.53 22.00 3.44
N SER A 156 17.73 21.36 2.59
CA SER A 156 16.75 22.07 1.78
C SER A 156 15.54 22.47 2.64
N LEU A 157 14.82 23.50 2.23
CA LEU A 157 13.56 23.89 2.88
C LEU A 157 12.59 22.71 2.92
N GLN A 158 12.48 21.97 1.81
CA GLN A 158 11.61 20.80 1.74
C GLN A 158 12.00 19.70 2.74
N SER A 159 13.30 19.43 2.92
CA SER A 159 13.72 18.41 3.91
C SER A 159 13.45 18.86 5.34
N THR A 160 13.59 20.16 5.63
CA THR A 160 13.28 20.75 6.93
C THR A 160 11.79 20.69 7.22
N ASP A 161 10.96 21.09 6.26
CA ASP A 161 9.49 21.05 6.39
C ASP A 161 8.99 19.64 6.59
N LEU A 162 9.53 18.66 5.85
CA LEU A 162 9.13 17.26 5.97
C LEU A 162 9.50 16.64 7.32
N VAL A 163 10.66 16.99 7.88
CA VAL A 163 11.04 16.58 9.23
C VAL A 163 10.08 17.18 10.26
N ALA A 164 9.81 18.49 10.17
CA ALA A 164 8.89 19.15 11.08
C ALA A 164 7.46 18.58 11.00
N LEU A 165 6.96 18.32 9.80
CA LEU A 165 5.65 17.67 9.60
C LEU A 165 5.63 16.25 10.16
N SER A 166 6.70 15.48 10.00
CA SER A 166 6.83 14.14 10.59
C SER A 166 6.69 14.17 12.09
N ASP A 167 7.39 15.11 12.75
CA ASP A 167 7.37 15.23 14.20
C ASP A 167 5.99 15.69 14.70
N MET A 168 5.33 16.59 13.96
CA MET A 168 3.96 17.00 14.26
C MET A 168 2.97 15.84 14.12
N LEU A 169 3.06 15.08 13.02
CA LEU A 169 2.21 13.91 12.77
C LEU A 169 2.37 12.86 13.86
N LEU A 170 3.60 12.54 14.26
CA LEU A 170 3.86 11.55 15.31
C LEU A 170 3.31 12.01 16.66
N ARG A 171 3.53 13.26 17.03
CA ARG A 171 2.98 13.83 18.27
C ARG A 171 1.46 13.82 18.29
N GLU A 172 0.83 14.25 17.20
CA GLU A 172 -0.63 14.30 17.10
C GLU A 172 -1.24 12.91 17.08
N PHE A 173 -0.58 11.95 16.45
CA PHE A 173 -1.04 10.55 16.43
C PHE A 173 -1.06 9.94 17.83
N GLY A 174 -0.10 10.28 18.68
CA GLY A 174 -0.02 9.84 20.08
C GLY A 174 -0.96 10.57 21.05
N ARG A 175 -1.64 11.65 20.61
CA ARG A 175 -2.56 12.41 21.48
C ARG A 175 -3.95 11.80 21.50
N SER A 176 -4.61 11.94 22.66
CA SER A 176 -6.05 11.68 22.79
C SER A 176 -6.73 12.99 23.16
N ALA A 177 -7.06 13.80 22.12
CA ALA A 177 -7.62 15.14 22.31
C ALA A 177 -8.72 15.43 21.27
N PRO A 178 -9.70 16.29 21.59
CA PRO A 178 -10.68 16.78 20.63
C PRO A 178 -9.97 17.42 19.42
N GLY A 179 -10.51 17.20 18.21
CA GLY A 179 -9.92 17.74 16.98
C GLY A 179 -8.72 16.96 16.41
N ARG A 180 -8.30 15.85 17.07
CA ARG A 180 -7.21 15.00 16.58
C ARG A 180 -7.41 14.48 15.14
N PRO A 181 -8.59 13.98 14.73
CA PRO A 181 -8.80 13.53 13.36
C PRO A 181 -8.59 14.65 12.33
N GLU A 182 -9.08 15.85 12.63
CA GLU A 182 -8.95 17.03 11.78
C GLU A 182 -7.50 17.50 11.68
N ALA A 183 -6.80 17.50 12.81
CA ALA A 183 -5.37 17.86 12.87
C ALA A 183 -4.52 16.88 12.05
N LEU A 184 -4.74 15.56 12.21
CA LEU A 184 -4.05 14.53 11.43
C LEU A 184 -4.31 14.67 9.93
N ARG A 185 -5.55 14.96 9.52
CA ARG A 185 -5.90 15.20 8.12
C ARG A 185 -5.21 16.45 7.58
N GLY A 186 -5.21 17.55 8.34
CA GLY A 186 -4.51 18.79 7.96
C GLY A 186 -3.02 18.57 7.78
N LEU A 187 -2.37 17.88 8.69
CA LEU A 187 -0.94 17.56 8.63
C LEU A 187 -0.62 16.60 7.47
N LEU A 188 -1.47 15.60 7.24
CA LEU A 188 -1.32 14.70 6.10
C LEU A 188 -1.46 15.46 4.77
N ASN A 189 -2.42 16.38 4.68
CA ASN A 189 -2.58 17.22 3.49
C ASN A 189 -1.35 18.10 3.24
N ALA A 190 -0.77 18.69 4.29
CA ALA A 190 0.48 19.45 4.19
C ALA A 190 1.65 18.56 3.71
N LEU A 191 1.74 17.33 4.20
CA LEU A 191 2.72 16.33 3.76
C LEU A 191 2.55 16.03 2.26
N LEU A 192 1.32 15.72 1.82
CA LEU A 192 1.02 15.43 0.42
C LEU A 192 1.34 16.62 -0.50
N ALA A 193 1.07 17.84 -0.06
CA ALA A 193 1.43 19.05 -0.81
C ALA A 193 2.96 19.19 -0.96
N ASN A 194 3.74 18.86 0.07
CA ASN A 194 5.19 18.87 -0.04
C ASN A 194 5.72 17.75 -0.96
N LEU A 195 5.12 16.57 -0.91
CA LEU A 195 5.44 15.48 -1.83
C LEU A 195 5.16 15.87 -3.30
N LEU A 196 4.04 16.56 -3.54
CA LEU A 196 3.70 17.04 -4.87
C LEU A 196 4.74 18.07 -5.39
N ARG A 197 5.16 18.99 -4.54
CA ARG A 197 6.24 19.95 -4.90
C ARG A 197 7.53 19.24 -5.28
N LEU A 198 7.89 18.18 -4.56
CA LEU A 198 9.05 17.35 -4.88
C LEU A 198 8.90 16.62 -6.22
N ALA A 199 7.72 16.07 -6.49
CA ALA A 199 7.45 15.39 -7.75
C ALA A 199 7.42 16.32 -8.97
N CYS A 200 7.08 17.60 -8.77
CA CYS A 200 7.09 18.63 -9.82
C CYS A 200 8.47 19.25 -10.03
N GLN A 201 9.46 19.01 -9.18
CA GLN A 201 10.82 19.43 -9.46
C GLN A 201 11.37 18.65 -10.66
N PRO A 202 12.06 19.31 -11.62
CA PRO A 202 12.72 18.58 -12.69
C PRO A 202 13.64 17.54 -12.05
N ALA A 203 13.42 16.28 -12.40
CA ALA A 203 14.19 15.17 -11.85
C ALA A 203 15.67 15.45 -12.11
N ALA A 204 16.44 15.61 -11.04
CA ALA A 204 17.87 15.41 -11.15
C ALA A 204 18.07 13.97 -11.59
N THR A 205 18.15 13.79 -12.91
CA THR A 205 18.56 12.60 -13.67
C THR A 205 18.52 11.27 -12.92
N SER A 206 17.35 10.63 -12.90
CA SER A 206 17.31 9.17 -12.94
C SER A 206 17.09 8.77 -14.41
N ASP A 207 18.06 9.01 -15.25
CA ASP A 207 18.18 8.44 -16.58
C ASP A 207 18.51 6.96 -16.44
N GLY A 208 17.49 6.16 -16.16
CA GLY A 208 17.59 4.72 -16.29
C GLY A 208 16.82 4.29 -17.54
N ALA A 209 17.41 3.41 -18.34
CA ALA A 209 16.80 2.78 -19.52
C ALA A 209 15.39 2.18 -19.28
N ASP A 210 14.98 2.08 -18.02
CA ASP A 210 13.69 1.54 -17.58
C ASP A 210 12.58 2.60 -17.33
N ALA A 211 12.86 3.90 -17.44
CA ALA A 211 11.86 4.95 -17.21
C ALA A 211 10.60 4.81 -18.09
N PRO A 212 10.70 4.53 -19.41
CA PRO A 212 9.53 4.30 -20.27
C PRO A 212 8.72 3.08 -19.86
N GLN A 213 9.37 2.03 -19.34
CA GLN A 213 8.71 0.81 -18.89
C GLN A 213 7.93 1.05 -17.60
N ARG A 214 8.50 1.80 -16.66
CA ARG A 214 7.81 2.23 -15.42
C ARG A 214 6.59 3.08 -15.73
N GLU A 215 6.72 4.02 -16.68
CA GLU A 215 5.60 4.85 -17.13
C GLU A 215 4.48 4.00 -17.75
N LEU A 216 4.82 3.00 -18.57
CA LEU A 216 3.85 2.10 -19.14
C LEU A 216 3.07 1.34 -18.04
N VAL A 217 3.75 0.82 -17.02
CA VAL A 217 3.11 0.14 -15.88
C VAL A 217 2.23 1.12 -15.10
N ALA A 218 2.67 2.34 -14.86
CA ALA A 218 1.87 3.34 -14.16
C ALA A 218 0.60 3.70 -14.96
N ARG A 219 0.70 3.85 -16.28
CA ARG A 219 -0.48 4.04 -17.15
C ARG A 219 -1.41 2.84 -17.12
N PHE A 220 -0.87 1.62 -17.10
CA PHE A 220 -1.66 0.41 -16.99
C PHE A 220 -2.41 0.33 -15.65
N ARG A 221 -1.76 0.64 -14.53
CA ARG A 221 -2.42 0.72 -13.21
C ARG A 221 -3.58 1.71 -13.22
N ARG A 222 -3.40 2.91 -13.82
CA ARG A 222 -4.50 3.90 -13.97
C ARG A 222 -5.67 3.36 -14.79
N LEU A 223 -5.39 2.65 -15.87
CA LEU A 223 -6.44 2.01 -16.67
C LEU A 223 -7.16 0.90 -15.92
N ILE A 224 -6.46 0.11 -15.11
CA ILE A 224 -7.09 -0.86 -14.21
C ILE A 224 -8.06 -0.14 -13.27
N GLU A 225 -7.63 0.91 -12.57
CA GLU A 225 -8.52 1.66 -11.67
C GLU A 225 -9.76 2.19 -12.38
N ALA A 226 -9.62 2.68 -13.60
CA ALA A 226 -10.74 3.20 -14.37
C ALA A 226 -11.70 2.14 -14.91
N ARG A 227 -11.22 0.89 -15.15
CA ARG A 227 -11.95 -0.10 -15.96
C ARG A 227 -11.98 -1.51 -15.38
N TYR A 228 -11.54 -1.77 -14.14
CA TYR A 228 -11.48 -3.14 -13.59
C TYR A 228 -12.83 -3.87 -13.58
N ARG A 229 -13.96 -3.13 -13.58
CA ARG A 229 -15.32 -3.69 -13.57
C ARG A 229 -15.84 -4.07 -14.95
N THR A 230 -15.12 -3.72 -16.01
CA THR A 230 -15.63 -3.93 -17.38
C THR A 230 -15.32 -5.32 -17.92
N HIS A 231 -14.53 -6.12 -17.20
CA HIS A 231 -14.07 -7.45 -17.61
C HIS A 231 -13.49 -7.50 -19.03
N THR A 232 -12.97 -6.38 -19.49
CA THR A 232 -12.25 -6.33 -20.77
C THR A 232 -10.97 -7.15 -20.71
N GLY A 233 -10.65 -7.85 -21.78
CA GLY A 233 -9.42 -8.62 -21.89
C GLY A 233 -8.15 -7.75 -21.78
N ILE A 234 -7.02 -8.36 -21.48
CA ILE A 234 -5.72 -7.66 -21.37
C ILE A 234 -5.29 -7.05 -22.72
N ASP A 235 -5.74 -7.64 -23.84
CA ASP A 235 -5.56 -7.12 -25.18
C ASP A 235 -6.14 -5.69 -25.34
N VAL A 236 -7.35 -5.44 -24.82
CA VAL A 236 -8.00 -4.11 -24.86
C VAL A 236 -7.22 -3.09 -24.04
N TYR A 237 -6.69 -3.51 -22.88
CA TYR A 237 -5.79 -2.65 -22.09
C TYR A 237 -4.51 -2.34 -22.86
N ALA A 238 -3.89 -3.34 -23.47
CA ALA A 238 -2.67 -3.18 -24.25
C ALA A 238 -2.90 -2.24 -25.46
N GLN A 239 -4.01 -2.40 -26.17
CA GLN A 239 -4.42 -1.51 -27.26
C GLN A 239 -4.61 -0.06 -26.76
N SER A 240 -5.30 0.14 -25.63
CA SER A 240 -5.48 1.47 -25.03
C SER A 240 -4.16 2.14 -24.64
N LEU A 241 -3.12 1.35 -24.39
CA LEU A 241 -1.76 1.81 -24.07
C LEU A 241 -0.86 2.00 -25.30
N GLY A 242 -1.33 1.61 -26.50
CA GLY A 242 -0.55 1.66 -27.73
C GLY A 242 0.59 0.62 -27.78
N VAL A 243 0.40 -0.54 -27.15
CA VAL A 243 1.40 -1.61 -27.11
C VAL A 243 0.75 -2.98 -27.39
N SER A 244 1.55 -3.97 -27.79
CA SER A 244 1.08 -5.36 -27.87
C SER A 244 0.91 -5.97 -26.48
N GLU A 245 0.02 -6.96 -26.34
CA GLU A 245 -0.18 -7.72 -25.11
C GLU A 245 1.13 -8.36 -24.62
N SER A 246 1.90 -8.93 -25.54
CA SER A 246 3.20 -9.51 -25.22
C SER A 246 4.20 -8.50 -24.66
N LYS A 247 4.19 -7.26 -25.18
CA LYS A 247 5.02 -6.17 -24.67
C LYS A 247 4.53 -5.75 -23.28
N LEU A 248 3.23 -5.60 -23.09
CA LEU A 248 2.65 -5.26 -21.78
C LEU A 248 3.01 -6.33 -20.74
N ARG A 249 2.81 -7.61 -21.08
CA ARG A 249 3.15 -8.73 -20.19
C ARG A 249 4.63 -8.73 -19.80
N ARG A 250 5.53 -8.60 -20.77
CA ARG A 250 6.98 -8.57 -20.53
C ARG A 250 7.36 -7.41 -19.62
N VAL A 251 6.80 -6.22 -19.86
CA VAL A 251 7.11 -5.03 -19.09
C VAL A 251 6.54 -5.13 -17.66
N CYS A 252 5.30 -5.59 -17.49
CA CYS A 252 4.72 -5.82 -16.15
C CYS A 252 5.56 -6.84 -15.37
N LEU A 253 5.86 -8.00 -15.92
CA LEU A 253 6.70 -9.01 -15.26
C LEU A 253 8.08 -8.46 -14.90
N ARG A 254 8.71 -7.67 -15.78
CA ARG A 254 10.02 -7.08 -15.54
C ARG A 254 9.99 -6.02 -14.43
N VAL A 255 8.98 -5.14 -14.44
CA VAL A 255 8.89 -4.01 -13.52
C VAL A 255 8.28 -4.39 -12.19
N THR A 256 7.25 -5.24 -12.18
CA THR A 256 6.46 -5.55 -10.98
C THR A 256 6.59 -7.00 -10.50
N GLY A 257 7.17 -7.87 -11.30
CA GLY A 257 7.17 -9.31 -11.03
C GLY A 257 5.81 -9.99 -11.24
N GLN A 258 4.78 -9.25 -11.68
CA GLN A 258 3.40 -9.72 -11.83
C GLN A 258 2.95 -9.68 -13.29
N ALA A 259 2.13 -10.66 -13.71
CA ALA A 259 1.49 -10.60 -15.01
C ALA A 259 0.34 -9.56 -15.00
N PRO A 260 0.00 -8.92 -16.14
CA PRO A 260 -1.09 -7.95 -16.22
C PRO A 260 -2.43 -8.47 -15.67
N LEU A 261 -2.77 -9.71 -15.96
CA LEU A 261 -4.00 -10.34 -15.46
C LEU A 261 -3.99 -10.50 -13.92
N GLU A 262 -2.85 -10.81 -13.34
CA GLU A 262 -2.71 -10.89 -11.88
C GLU A 262 -2.93 -9.52 -11.23
N MET A 263 -2.42 -8.45 -11.82
CA MET A 263 -2.64 -7.09 -11.35
C MET A 263 -4.12 -6.70 -11.38
N LEU A 264 -4.82 -7.04 -12.46
CA LEU A 264 -6.26 -6.82 -12.60
C LEU A 264 -7.07 -7.64 -11.58
N HIS A 265 -6.74 -8.92 -11.42
CA HIS A 265 -7.38 -9.81 -10.45
C HIS A 265 -7.22 -9.31 -9.03
N LEU A 266 -6.04 -8.81 -8.66
CA LEU A 266 -5.81 -8.21 -7.35
C LEU A 266 -6.73 -7.04 -7.09
N ARG A 267 -6.93 -6.16 -8.06
CA ARG A 267 -7.82 -5.01 -7.92
C ARG A 267 -9.28 -5.43 -7.76
N LEU A 268 -9.71 -6.42 -8.54
CA LEU A 268 -11.05 -7.01 -8.40
C LEU A 268 -11.27 -7.62 -7.02
N LEU A 269 -10.28 -8.33 -6.48
CA LEU A 269 -10.37 -8.95 -5.15
C LEU A 269 -10.48 -7.92 -4.03
N VAL A 270 -9.69 -6.86 -4.08
CA VAL A 270 -9.77 -5.75 -3.11
C VAL A 270 -11.20 -5.20 -3.05
N GLU A 271 -11.79 -4.92 -4.21
CA GLU A 271 -13.14 -4.38 -4.27
C GLU A 271 -14.20 -5.40 -3.84
N ALA A 272 -14.01 -6.68 -4.21
CA ALA A 272 -14.90 -7.76 -3.79
C ALA A 272 -14.91 -7.91 -2.26
N GLU A 273 -13.73 -7.92 -1.64
CA GLU A 273 -13.60 -7.99 -0.19
C GLU A 273 -14.24 -6.79 0.49
N ARG A 274 -14.05 -5.57 -0.05
CA ARG A 274 -14.68 -4.35 0.46
C ARG A 274 -16.21 -4.45 0.43
N GLN A 275 -16.78 -4.87 -0.70
CA GLN A 275 -18.25 -4.99 -0.82
C GLN A 275 -18.82 -6.11 0.04
N LEU A 276 -18.13 -7.24 0.15
CA LEU A 276 -18.54 -8.33 1.04
C LEU A 276 -18.60 -7.92 2.51
N ARG A 277 -17.71 -7.02 2.95
CA ARG A 277 -17.62 -6.57 4.35
C ARG A 277 -18.57 -5.44 4.69
N TYR A 278 -18.70 -4.46 3.79
CA TYR A 278 -19.31 -3.17 4.13
C TYR A 278 -20.66 -2.93 3.49
N THR A 279 -21.17 -3.88 2.71
CA THR A 279 -22.49 -3.74 2.11
C THR A 279 -23.40 -4.91 2.45
N THR A 280 -24.71 -4.65 2.43
CA THR A 280 -25.74 -5.68 2.55
C THR A 280 -26.07 -6.33 1.20
N MET A 281 -25.35 -5.99 0.13
CA MET A 281 -25.54 -6.56 -1.20
C MET A 281 -25.41 -8.08 -1.16
N SER A 282 -26.29 -8.78 -1.88
CA SER A 282 -26.14 -10.22 -2.06
C SER A 282 -24.87 -10.54 -2.84
N ILE A 283 -24.36 -11.78 -2.73
CA ILE A 283 -23.16 -12.21 -3.45
C ILE A 283 -23.35 -12.08 -4.97
N ALA A 284 -24.58 -12.32 -5.44
CA ALA A 284 -24.93 -12.14 -6.85
C ALA A 284 -24.88 -10.65 -7.26
N GLN A 285 -25.42 -9.75 -6.43
CA GLN A 285 -25.32 -8.31 -6.69
C GLN A 285 -23.88 -7.82 -6.72
N ILE A 286 -23.03 -8.30 -5.81
CA ILE A 286 -21.60 -7.98 -5.82
C ILE A 286 -20.93 -8.48 -7.09
N ALA A 287 -21.22 -9.72 -7.51
CA ALA A 287 -20.72 -10.27 -8.75
C ALA A 287 -21.04 -9.36 -9.95
N TYR A 288 -22.32 -9.00 -10.12
CA TYR A 288 -22.76 -8.11 -11.20
C TYR A 288 -22.17 -6.71 -11.09
N HIS A 289 -22.05 -6.15 -9.87
CA HIS A 289 -21.44 -4.84 -9.67
C HIS A 289 -19.94 -4.83 -10.03
N LEU A 290 -19.26 -5.95 -9.87
CA LEU A 290 -17.87 -6.14 -10.27
C LEU A 290 -17.73 -6.53 -11.75
N GLY A 291 -18.84 -6.65 -12.51
CA GLY A 291 -18.87 -6.95 -13.92
C GLY A 291 -18.85 -8.44 -14.26
N PHE A 292 -18.96 -9.34 -13.28
CA PHE A 292 -19.11 -10.77 -13.56
C PHE A 292 -20.51 -11.08 -14.08
N GLU A 293 -20.60 -11.78 -15.19
CA GLU A 293 -21.89 -12.22 -15.77
C GLU A 293 -22.49 -13.40 -14.98
N ASP A 294 -21.65 -14.24 -14.37
CA ASP A 294 -22.06 -15.42 -13.58
C ASP A 294 -21.60 -15.31 -12.11
N PRO A 295 -22.53 -15.19 -11.15
CA PRO A 295 -22.20 -15.20 -9.72
C PRO A 295 -21.49 -16.47 -9.24
N ALA A 296 -21.71 -17.62 -9.91
CA ALA A 296 -20.99 -18.84 -9.57
C ALA A 296 -19.53 -18.76 -10.01
N TYR A 297 -19.27 -18.16 -11.17
CA TYR A 297 -17.90 -17.89 -11.62
C TYR A 297 -17.19 -16.90 -10.68
N PHE A 298 -17.86 -15.81 -10.27
CA PHE A 298 -17.34 -14.92 -9.24
C PHE A 298 -16.97 -15.66 -7.96
N SER A 299 -17.84 -16.55 -7.48
CA SER A 299 -17.62 -17.29 -6.25
C SER A 299 -16.40 -18.21 -6.36
N ARG A 300 -16.22 -18.89 -7.50
CA ARG A 300 -15.02 -19.70 -7.79
C ARG A 300 -13.75 -18.84 -7.89
N PHE A 301 -13.84 -17.72 -8.61
CA PHE A 301 -12.75 -16.75 -8.71
C PHE A 301 -12.30 -16.27 -7.32
N PHE A 302 -13.24 -15.81 -6.50
CA PHE A 302 -12.97 -15.30 -5.16
C PHE A 302 -12.34 -16.39 -4.27
N ALA A 303 -12.94 -17.59 -4.23
CA ALA A 303 -12.44 -18.70 -3.43
C ALA A 303 -11.04 -19.16 -3.85
N ARG A 304 -10.75 -19.17 -5.15
CA ARG A 304 -9.42 -19.51 -5.68
C ARG A 304 -8.32 -18.58 -5.19
N HIS A 305 -8.64 -17.29 -5.03
CA HIS A 305 -7.66 -16.27 -4.66
C HIS A 305 -7.57 -16.00 -3.16
N THR A 306 -8.67 -16.23 -2.41
CA THR A 306 -8.74 -15.95 -0.96
C THR A 306 -8.74 -17.22 -0.11
N GLN A 307 -8.85 -18.40 -0.73
CA GLN A 307 -9.03 -19.70 -0.08
C GLN A 307 -10.32 -19.80 0.76
N LEU A 308 -11.26 -18.86 0.57
CA LEU A 308 -12.55 -18.83 1.27
C LEU A 308 -13.68 -18.51 0.30
N ALA A 309 -14.81 -19.22 0.43
CA ALA A 309 -16.01 -18.83 -0.32
C ALA A 309 -16.51 -17.44 0.12
N PRO A 310 -17.09 -16.61 -0.78
CA PRO A 310 -17.56 -15.26 -0.45
C PRO A 310 -18.51 -15.23 0.76
N ARG A 311 -19.37 -16.23 0.89
CA ARG A 311 -20.32 -16.34 2.00
C ARG A 311 -19.61 -16.55 3.34
N LEU A 312 -18.61 -17.42 3.38
CA LEU A 312 -17.81 -17.69 4.58
C LEU A 312 -16.92 -16.49 4.93
N PHE A 313 -16.41 -15.79 3.90
CA PHE A 313 -15.63 -14.57 4.09
C PHE A 313 -16.48 -13.49 4.79
N ARG A 314 -17.72 -13.27 4.33
CA ARG A 314 -18.66 -12.32 4.94
C ARG A 314 -19.00 -12.69 6.38
N SER A 315 -19.28 -13.96 6.66
CA SER A 315 -19.69 -14.39 8.01
C SER A 315 -18.57 -14.31 9.05
N ARG A 316 -17.30 -14.43 8.65
CA ARG A 316 -16.15 -14.29 9.59
C ARG A 316 -15.96 -12.87 10.09
N ASP A 317 -16.33 -11.88 9.30
CA ASP A 317 -16.15 -10.46 9.63
C ASP A 317 -17.44 -9.80 10.15
N GLY A 318 -18.61 -10.47 10.03
CA GLY A 318 -19.90 -10.00 10.57
C GLY A 318 -20.23 -10.50 11.98
N ALA A 319 -19.28 -11.16 12.65
CA ALA A 319 -19.44 -11.68 14.01
C ALA A 319 -18.62 -10.86 15.05
N ALA A 320 -18.44 -9.56 14.78
CA ALA A 320 -17.83 -8.61 15.73
C ALA A 320 -18.78 -7.44 15.99
#